data_e09aaa9a1230e24265011f67957f5dc6
#
_entry.id   e09aaa9a1230e24265011f67957f5dc6
#
_cell.length_a   1.000
_cell.length_b   1.000
_cell.length_c   1.000
_cell.angle_alpha   90.00
_cell.angle_beta   90.00
_cell.angle_gamma   90.00
#
_symmetry.space_group_name_H-M   'P 1'
#
loop_
_entity.id
_entity.type
_entity.pdbx_description
1 polymer ?
#
loop_
_entity_poly.entity_id
_entity_poly.type
_entity_poly.pdbx_seq_one_letter_code
_entity_poly.pdbx_strand_id
1 'polypeptide(L)'
;MTDQRRLSHLDETGAAHMVDVTAKDVTKRTAVAAGVLHTTSDVVAMIAAGGLPKGDALATARIAGILAAKHTSDLIPLCHQLALTGVDVDFEIGEATIGITATVRSTDRTGVEMEALTAVSVAALTVYDMIKAVDPAARIDDIRVLRKEGGKTGTWVRP
;
A
#
# COMPACT_ATOMS: atom_id res chain seq x y z
N MET A 1 -2.86 30.65 -20.10
CA MET A 1 -1.84 30.44 -19.05
C MET A 1 -1.82 28.97 -18.73
N THR A 2 -0.87 28.24 -19.27
CA THR A 2 -0.69 26.81 -19.08
C THR A 2 -0.22 26.59 -17.66
N ASP A 3 -1.08 26.00 -16.83
CA ASP A 3 -0.71 25.44 -15.53
C ASP A 3 0.33 24.33 -15.79
N GLN A 4 1.61 24.68 -15.75
CA GLN A 4 2.68 23.72 -15.78
C GLN A 4 2.61 22.96 -14.45
N ARG A 5 2.04 21.76 -14.47
CA ARG A 5 2.12 20.78 -13.37
C ARG A 5 3.59 20.45 -13.15
N ARG A 6 4.28 21.27 -12.34
CA ARG A 6 5.67 21.02 -11.95
C ARG A 6 5.71 19.71 -11.14
N LEU A 7 6.60 18.84 -11.56
CA LEU A 7 6.93 17.63 -10.77
C LEU A 7 7.62 18.09 -9.48
N SER A 8 6.99 17.88 -8.34
CA SER A 8 7.45 18.40 -7.05
C SER A 8 8.80 17.84 -6.58
N HIS A 9 9.26 16.73 -7.17
CA HIS A 9 10.52 16.08 -6.84
C HIS A 9 11.69 16.47 -7.74
N LEU A 10 11.51 17.47 -8.60
CA LEU A 10 12.61 18.07 -9.39
C LEU A 10 12.85 19.50 -8.93
N ASP A 11 14.11 19.85 -8.69
CA ASP A 11 14.53 21.21 -8.41
C ASP A 11 14.60 22.06 -9.71
N GLU A 12 15.05 23.31 -9.59
CA GLU A 12 15.13 24.23 -10.73
C GLU A 12 16.17 23.81 -11.77
N THR A 13 17.13 22.94 -11.40
CA THR A 13 18.15 22.39 -12.30
C THR A 13 17.71 21.08 -12.95
N GLY A 14 16.56 20.52 -12.54
CA GLY A 14 16.05 19.22 -12.99
C GLY A 14 16.62 18.04 -12.19
N ALA A 15 17.33 18.29 -11.09
CA ALA A 15 17.82 17.24 -10.22
C ALA A 15 16.72 16.75 -9.25
N ALA A 16 16.74 15.44 -8.96
CA ALA A 16 15.82 14.86 -8.00
C ALA A 16 16.15 15.29 -6.57
N HIS A 17 15.12 15.66 -5.81
CA HIS A 17 15.25 15.99 -4.39
C HIS A 17 14.03 15.55 -3.59
N MET A 18 14.21 15.33 -2.30
CA MET A 18 13.11 15.14 -1.38
C MET A 18 12.48 16.49 -1.05
N VAL A 19 11.17 16.62 -1.23
CA VAL A 19 10.44 17.88 -1.04
C VAL A 19 10.58 18.36 0.41
N ASP A 20 10.95 19.62 0.61
CA ASP A 20 10.91 20.24 1.93
C ASP A 20 9.46 20.53 2.34
N VAL A 21 9.03 19.91 3.43
CA VAL A 21 7.68 20.06 3.99
C VAL A 21 7.65 20.89 5.27
N THR A 22 8.74 21.52 5.65
CA THR A 22 8.88 22.30 6.90
C THR A 22 7.79 23.35 7.05
N ALA A 23 7.44 24.04 5.97
CA ALA A 23 6.42 25.10 5.95
C ALA A 23 4.97 24.60 5.89
N LYS A 24 4.73 23.28 5.78
CA LYS A 24 3.39 22.71 5.75
C LYS A 24 2.85 22.46 7.16
N ASP A 25 1.55 22.64 7.33
CA ASP A 25 0.88 22.34 8.58
C ASP A 25 0.84 20.84 8.87
N VAL A 26 0.94 20.50 10.14
CA VAL A 26 0.71 19.15 10.64
C VAL A 26 -0.79 18.92 10.70
N THR A 27 -1.27 17.95 9.93
CA THR A 27 -2.69 17.59 9.88
C THR A 27 -2.88 16.08 9.93
N LYS A 28 -4.09 15.63 10.29
CA LYS A 28 -4.46 14.22 10.18
C LYS A 28 -4.43 13.80 8.72
N ARG A 29 -3.83 12.66 8.44
CA ARG A 29 -3.71 12.06 7.11
C ARG A 29 -4.25 10.66 7.13
N THR A 30 -5.05 10.33 6.14
CA THR A 30 -5.52 8.95 5.91
C THR A 30 -5.35 8.63 4.43
N ALA A 31 -4.89 7.44 4.13
CA ALA A 31 -4.90 6.89 2.78
C ALA A 31 -5.42 5.46 2.79
N VAL A 32 -6.18 5.12 1.78
CA VAL A 32 -6.66 3.77 1.51
C VAL A 32 -6.14 3.33 0.15
N ALA A 33 -5.46 2.19 0.10
CA ALA A 33 -5.02 1.55 -1.13
C ALA A 33 -5.59 0.15 -1.22
N ALA A 34 -5.71 -0.36 -2.43
CA ALA A 34 -6.15 -1.73 -2.68
C ALA A 34 -5.35 -2.39 -3.79
N GLY A 35 -5.40 -3.70 -3.85
CA GLY A 35 -4.85 -4.53 -4.91
C GLY A 35 -5.55 -5.88 -4.92
N VAL A 36 -5.28 -6.69 -5.94
CA VAL A 36 -5.87 -8.01 -6.09
C VAL A 36 -4.79 -9.03 -6.43
N LEU A 37 -4.81 -10.17 -5.75
CA LEU A 37 -4.06 -11.34 -6.14
C LEU A 37 -5.04 -12.31 -6.81
N HIS A 38 -4.75 -12.69 -8.06
CA HIS A 38 -5.48 -13.68 -8.83
C HIS A 38 -4.77 -15.03 -8.70
N THR A 39 -5.53 -16.06 -8.40
CA THR A 39 -5.05 -17.43 -8.24
C THR A 39 -6.13 -18.43 -8.70
N THR A 40 -6.13 -19.65 -8.17
CA THR A 40 -7.14 -20.67 -8.46
C THR A 40 -8.13 -20.81 -7.29
N SER A 41 -9.33 -21.32 -7.58
CA SER A 41 -10.32 -21.62 -6.55
C SER A 41 -9.82 -22.66 -5.53
N ASP A 42 -8.99 -23.60 -5.96
CA ASP A 42 -8.38 -24.60 -5.07
C ASP A 42 -7.45 -23.95 -4.04
N VAL A 43 -6.60 -22.99 -4.48
CA VAL A 43 -5.73 -22.23 -3.56
C VAL A 43 -6.56 -21.41 -2.58
N VAL A 44 -7.61 -20.76 -3.04
CA VAL A 44 -8.52 -20.00 -2.16
C VAL A 44 -9.17 -20.91 -1.12
N ALA A 45 -9.63 -22.08 -1.52
CA ALA A 45 -10.18 -23.08 -0.60
C ALA A 45 -9.13 -23.57 0.43
N MET A 46 -7.88 -23.78 0.00
CA MET A 46 -6.78 -24.14 0.92
C MET A 46 -6.49 -23.05 1.93
N ILE A 47 -6.50 -21.79 1.52
CA ILE A 47 -6.33 -20.63 2.43
C ILE A 47 -7.45 -20.60 3.46
N ALA A 48 -8.70 -20.72 3.02
CA ALA A 48 -9.88 -20.70 3.89
C ALA A 48 -9.88 -21.86 4.91
N ALA A 49 -9.36 -23.02 4.51
CA ALA A 49 -9.26 -24.20 5.38
C ALA A 49 -8.02 -24.20 6.28
N GLY A 50 -7.10 -23.23 6.16
CA GLY A 50 -5.82 -23.22 6.88
C GLY A 50 -4.85 -24.33 6.43
N GLY A 51 -5.02 -24.85 5.22
CA GLY A 51 -4.32 -26.03 4.71
C GLY A 51 -3.07 -25.75 3.86
N LEU A 52 -2.52 -24.54 3.89
CA LEU A 52 -1.31 -24.22 3.14
C LEU A 52 -0.05 -24.84 3.81
N PRO A 53 0.93 -25.32 3.01
CA PRO A 53 2.17 -25.89 3.54
C PRO A 53 2.98 -24.96 4.43
N LYS A 54 2.92 -23.65 4.19
CA LYS A 54 3.64 -22.60 4.94
C LYS A 54 2.83 -22.00 6.10
N GLY A 55 1.59 -22.46 6.37
CA GLY A 55 0.75 -21.97 7.45
C GLY A 55 -0.24 -20.88 7.04
N ASP A 56 -0.64 -20.03 7.99
CA ASP A 56 -1.65 -18.97 7.78
C ASP A 56 -1.12 -17.83 6.90
N ALA A 57 -1.49 -17.87 5.62
CA ALA A 57 -1.04 -16.90 4.64
C ALA A 57 -1.57 -15.49 4.91
N LEU A 58 -2.83 -15.36 5.33
CA LEU A 58 -3.45 -14.05 5.52
C LEU A 58 -2.94 -13.35 6.78
N ALA A 59 -2.77 -14.07 7.88
CA ALA A 59 -2.18 -13.52 9.10
C ALA A 59 -0.73 -13.07 8.86
N THR A 60 0.06 -13.89 8.17
CA THR A 60 1.45 -13.56 7.80
C THR A 60 1.51 -12.34 6.89
N ALA A 61 0.66 -12.28 5.86
CA ALA A 61 0.59 -11.16 4.92
C ALA A 61 0.14 -9.86 5.60
N ARG A 62 -0.78 -9.93 6.56
CA ARG A 62 -1.21 -8.77 7.34
C ARG A 62 -0.04 -8.15 8.11
N ILE A 63 0.71 -8.95 8.82
CA ILE A 63 1.88 -8.49 9.58
C ILE A 63 2.94 -7.92 8.63
N ALA A 64 3.21 -8.59 7.51
CA ALA A 64 4.16 -8.13 6.51
C ALA A 64 3.75 -6.77 5.91
N GLY A 65 2.47 -6.58 5.60
CA GLY A 65 1.94 -5.30 5.11
C GLY A 65 2.08 -4.16 6.13
N ILE A 66 1.77 -4.43 7.40
CA ILE A 66 1.94 -3.46 8.49
C ILE A 66 3.42 -3.07 8.65
N LEU A 67 4.33 -4.03 8.64
CA LEU A 67 5.77 -3.76 8.71
C LEU A 67 6.24 -2.95 7.51
N ALA A 68 5.81 -3.30 6.30
CA ALA A 68 6.17 -2.61 5.08
C ALA A 68 5.74 -1.13 5.08
N ALA A 69 4.54 -0.82 5.58
CA ALA A 69 4.11 0.56 5.74
C ALA A 69 5.09 1.38 6.57
N LYS A 70 5.62 0.80 7.66
CA LYS A 70 6.58 1.47 8.54
C LYS A 70 7.97 1.65 7.92
N HIS A 71 8.29 0.87 6.89
CA HIS A 71 9.59 0.89 6.20
C HIS A 71 9.50 1.48 4.78
N THR A 72 8.43 2.18 4.46
CA THR A 72 8.23 2.76 3.11
C THR A 72 9.39 3.66 2.69
N SER A 73 9.88 4.51 3.57
CA SER A 73 11.01 5.41 3.28
C SER A 73 12.34 4.70 3.01
N ASP A 74 12.49 3.46 3.49
CA ASP A 74 13.68 2.64 3.19
C ASP A 74 13.63 2.06 1.77
N LEU A 75 12.43 1.93 1.20
CA LEU A 75 12.18 1.36 -0.13
C LEU A 75 12.04 2.43 -1.22
N ILE A 76 11.46 3.56 -0.89
CA ILE A 76 11.13 4.64 -1.82
C ILE A 76 11.99 5.85 -1.49
N PRO A 77 13.04 6.14 -2.29
CA PRO A 77 14.13 7.05 -1.90
C PRO A 77 13.71 8.47 -1.51
N LEU A 78 12.69 9.03 -2.15
CA LEU A 78 12.25 10.40 -1.93
C LEU A 78 11.05 10.52 -0.99
N CYS A 79 10.63 9.42 -0.35
CA CYS A 79 9.60 9.45 0.68
C CYS A 79 10.16 9.94 2.02
N HIS A 80 9.36 10.73 2.73
CA HIS A 80 9.65 11.15 4.09
C HIS A 80 9.50 10.00 5.08
N GLN A 81 10.27 10.01 6.14
CA GLN A 81 10.02 9.16 7.31
C GLN A 81 8.83 9.71 8.08
N LEU A 82 7.78 8.90 8.24
CA LEU A 82 6.55 9.29 8.91
C LEU A 82 6.30 8.44 10.14
N ALA A 83 5.82 9.08 11.20
CA ALA A 83 5.29 8.39 12.37
C ALA A 83 3.84 7.97 12.09
N LEU A 84 3.62 6.69 11.78
CA LEU A 84 2.29 6.16 11.54
C LEU A 84 1.54 5.97 12.85
N THR A 85 0.27 6.40 12.89
CA THR A 85 -0.62 6.26 14.05
C THR A 85 -1.54 5.05 13.94
N GLY A 86 -1.71 4.48 12.75
CA GLY A 86 -2.50 3.28 12.52
C GLY A 86 -2.26 2.70 11.14
N VAL A 87 -2.25 1.37 11.06
CA VAL A 87 -2.20 0.60 9.82
C VAL A 87 -3.13 -0.59 9.95
N ASP A 88 -4.12 -0.68 9.09
CA ASP A 88 -5.01 -1.83 8.96
C ASP A 88 -4.77 -2.47 7.60
N VAL A 89 -4.70 -3.79 7.55
CA VAL A 89 -4.63 -4.58 6.31
C VAL A 89 -5.73 -5.63 6.36
N ASP A 90 -6.65 -5.55 5.42
CA ASP A 90 -7.82 -6.40 5.32
C ASP A 90 -7.80 -7.21 4.04
N PHE A 91 -8.45 -8.39 4.08
CA PHE A 91 -8.54 -9.31 2.95
C PHE A 91 -10.00 -9.63 2.65
N GLU A 92 -10.32 -9.66 1.36
CA GLU A 92 -11.60 -10.13 0.84
C GLU A 92 -11.36 -11.36 -0.02
N ILE A 93 -11.98 -12.46 0.37
CA ILE A 93 -11.83 -13.77 -0.29
C ILE A 93 -12.89 -13.90 -1.37
N GLY A 94 -12.46 -13.91 -2.64
CA GLY A 94 -13.30 -14.21 -3.79
C GLY A 94 -13.24 -15.68 -4.19
N GLU A 95 -13.79 -16.02 -5.34
CA GLU A 95 -13.78 -17.40 -5.86
C GLU A 95 -12.36 -17.85 -6.26
N ALA A 96 -11.63 -17.01 -6.99
CA ALA A 96 -10.27 -17.26 -7.44
C ALA A 96 -9.38 -16.00 -7.24
N THR A 97 -9.72 -15.16 -6.27
CA THR A 97 -9.05 -13.90 -5.99
C THR A 97 -8.94 -13.66 -4.48
N ILE A 98 -7.93 -12.89 -4.12
CA ILE A 98 -7.80 -12.31 -2.79
C ILE A 98 -7.66 -10.80 -2.98
N GLY A 99 -8.70 -10.07 -2.62
CA GLY A 99 -8.67 -8.61 -2.50
C GLY A 99 -7.87 -8.20 -1.26
N ILE A 100 -7.05 -7.18 -1.40
CA ILE A 100 -6.22 -6.65 -0.31
C ILE A 100 -6.49 -5.17 -0.20
N THR A 101 -6.79 -4.69 0.99
CA THR A 101 -6.99 -3.27 1.27
C THR A 101 -6.14 -2.85 2.45
N ALA A 102 -5.43 -1.75 2.32
CA ALA A 102 -4.68 -1.15 3.43
C ALA A 102 -5.20 0.26 3.72
N THR A 103 -5.43 0.54 4.99
CA THR A 103 -5.76 1.87 5.50
C THR A 103 -4.62 2.32 6.42
N VAL A 104 -4.00 3.44 6.07
CA VAL A 104 -2.87 4.01 6.84
C VAL A 104 -3.24 5.39 7.34
N ARG A 105 -2.84 5.70 8.57
CA ARG A 105 -3.11 6.97 9.24
C ARG A 105 -1.84 7.54 9.84
N SER A 106 -1.73 8.85 9.78
CA SER A 106 -0.69 9.62 10.48
C SER A 106 -1.22 11.01 10.87
N THR A 107 -0.43 11.72 11.66
CA THR A 107 -0.60 13.15 11.90
C THR A 107 0.74 13.80 11.55
N ASP A 108 0.83 14.33 10.34
CA ASP A 108 2.10 14.80 9.77
C ASP A 108 1.87 15.84 8.66
N ARG A 109 2.98 16.30 8.05
CA ARG A 109 3.02 17.32 7.02
C ARG A 109 2.85 16.81 5.59
N THR A 110 2.86 15.49 5.39
CA THR A 110 2.67 14.86 4.07
C THR A 110 1.70 13.71 4.14
N GLY A 111 1.20 13.28 2.98
CA GLY A 111 0.25 12.16 2.88
C GLY A 111 0.90 10.80 3.11
N VAL A 112 0.08 9.79 3.34
CA VAL A 112 0.48 8.40 3.61
C VAL A 112 0.08 7.44 2.48
N GLU A 113 -0.08 7.97 1.26
CA GLU A 113 -0.46 7.17 0.09
C GLU A 113 0.58 6.10 -0.23
N MET A 114 1.87 6.45 -0.12
CA MET A 114 2.96 5.51 -0.41
C MET A 114 3.02 4.40 0.64
N GLU A 115 2.78 4.72 1.90
CA GLU A 115 2.70 3.73 2.98
C GLU A 115 1.55 2.74 2.76
N ALA A 116 0.40 3.23 2.31
CA ALA A 116 -0.75 2.38 1.99
C ALA A 116 -0.48 1.48 0.77
N LEU A 117 0.12 2.03 -0.31
CA LEU A 117 0.51 1.26 -1.50
C LEU A 117 1.58 0.21 -1.17
N THR A 118 2.57 0.56 -0.35
CA THR A 118 3.62 -0.37 0.08
C THR A 118 3.04 -1.51 0.92
N ALA A 119 2.11 -1.20 1.83
CA ALA A 119 1.42 -2.21 2.63
C ALA A 119 0.68 -3.22 1.76
N VAL A 120 -0.11 -2.77 0.80
CA VAL A 120 -0.83 -3.64 -0.15
C VAL A 120 0.14 -4.47 -0.98
N SER A 121 1.19 -3.86 -1.51
CA SER A 121 2.17 -4.53 -2.36
C SER A 121 2.88 -5.66 -1.64
N VAL A 122 3.38 -5.41 -0.43
CA VAL A 122 4.11 -6.41 0.35
C VAL A 122 3.18 -7.48 0.93
N ALA A 123 1.95 -7.12 1.32
CA ALA A 123 0.94 -8.11 1.69
C ALA A 123 0.63 -9.06 0.52
N ALA A 124 0.45 -8.54 -0.70
CA ALA A 124 0.23 -9.33 -1.89
C ALA A 124 1.43 -10.25 -2.23
N LEU A 125 2.65 -9.71 -2.16
CA LEU A 125 3.88 -10.48 -2.36
C LEU A 125 4.00 -11.61 -1.33
N THR A 126 3.60 -11.36 -0.09
CA THR A 126 3.62 -12.36 0.98
C THR A 126 2.62 -13.47 0.72
N VAL A 127 1.40 -13.14 0.30
CA VAL A 127 0.43 -14.16 -0.11
C VAL A 127 0.98 -14.98 -1.27
N TYR A 128 1.55 -14.33 -2.29
CA TYR A 128 2.18 -15.03 -3.42
C TYR A 128 3.27 -16.01 -2.96
N ASP A 129 4.17 -15.58 -2.08
CA ASP A 129 5.22 -16.44 -1.53
C ASP A 129 4.65 -17.67 -0.81
N MET A 130 3.55 -17.48 -0.09
CA MET A 130 2.88 -18.57 0.66
C MET A 130 2.19 -19.60 -0.24
N ILE A 131 1.72 -19.20 -1.44
CA ILE A 131 0.93 -20.06 -2.35
C ILE A 131 1.71 -20.54 -3.59
N LYS A 132 2.84 -19.94 -3.91
CA LYS A 132 3.57 -20.21 -5.18
C LYS A 132 3.97 -21.66 -5.41
N ALA A 133 4.08 -22.46 -4.36
CA ALA A 133 4.35 -23.90 -4.48
C ALA A 133 3.15 -24.67 -5.08
N VAL A 134 1.94 -24.12 -4.94
CA VAL A 134 0.69 -24.71 -5.49
C VAL A 134 0.33 -24.01 -6.80
N ASP A 135 0.38 -22.69 -6.84
CA ASP A 135 0.07 -21.89 -8.02
C ASP A 135 1.18 -20.85 -8.32
N PRO A 136 2.21 -21.23 -9.07
CA PRO A 136 3.26 -20.30 -9.49
C PRO A 136 2.78 -19.28 -10.54
N ALA A 137 1.64 -19.50 -11.17
CA ALA A 137 1.04 -18.60 -12.17
C ALA A 137 0.16 -17.50 -11.55
N ALA A 138 -0.01 -17.50 -10.22
CA ALA A 138 -0.73 -16.42 -9.54
C ALA A 138 -0.13 -15.04 -9.88
N ARG A 139 -0.97 -14.05 -10.03
CA ARG A 139 -0.55 -12.69 -10.40
C ARG A 139 -1.11 -11.64 -9.48
N ILE A 140 -0.34 -10.58 -9.26
CA ILE A 140 -0.75 -9.40 -8.50
C ILE A 140 -1.13 -8.31 -9.49
N ASP A 141 -2.25 -7.64 -9.23
CA ASP A 141 -2.87 -6.74 -10.17
C ASP A 141 -3.56 -5.58 -9.45
N ASP A 142 -3.85 -4.51 -10.19
CA ASP A 142 -4.74 -3.43 -9.79
C ASP A 142 -4.35 -2.74 -8.47
N ILE A 143 -3.04 -2.58 -8.21
CA ILE A 143 -2.56 -1.85 -7.03
C ILE A 143 -2.75 -0.35 -7.26
N ARG A 144 -3.55 0.28 -6.40
CA ARG A 144 -3.96 1.69 -6.55
C ARG A 144 -4.38 2.33 -5.24
N VAL A 145 -4.28 3.66 -5.17
CA VAL A 145 -4.92 4.44 -4.11
C VAL A 145 -6.41 4.58 -4.42
N LEU A 146 -7.26 4.31 -3.46
CA LEU A 146 -8.71 4.49 -3.54
C LEU A 146 -9.17 5.85 -2.98
N ARG A 147 -8.55 6.28 -1.89
CA ARG A 147 -8.93 7.48 -1.16
C ARG A 147 -7.75 8.06 -0.42
N LYS A 148 -7.72 9.36 -0.30
CA LYS A 148 -6.83 10.07 0.64
C LYS A 148 -7.55 11.24 1.28
N GLU A 149 -7.15 11.57 2.50
CA GLU A 149 -7.71 12.67 3.29
C GLU A 149 -6.62 13.48 3.96
N GLY A 150 -6.91 14.75 4.13
CA GLY A 150 -6.06 15.70 4.84
C GLY A 150 -5.13 16.49 3.94
N GLY A 151 -4.49 17.50 4.52
CA GLY A 151 -3.61 18.42 3.82
C GLY A 151 -4.34 19.46 2.98
N LYS A 152 -3.56 20.16 2.15
CA LYS A 152 -4.02 21.30 1.35
C LYS A 152 -5.11 20.94 0.34
N THR A 153 -5.09 19.73 -0.21
CA THR A 153 -6.05 19.27 -1.22
C THR A 153 -7.32 18.63 -0.64
N GLY A 154 -7.40 18.48 0.68
CA GLY A 154 -8.56 17.87 1.34
C GLY A 154 -8.74 16.39 0.99
N THR A 155 -9.99 15.99 0.76
CA THR A 155 -10.35 14.61 0.43
C THR A 155 -10.34 14.39 -1.09
N TRP A 156 -9.65 13.33 -1.50
CA TRP A 156 -9.72 12.81 -2.86
C TRP A 156 -10.19 11.36 -2.83
N VAL A 157 -11.10 11.01 -3.70
CA VAL A 157 -11.61 9.64 -3.90
C VAL A 157 -11.41 9.30 -5.37
N ARG A 158 -10.96 8.08 -5.63
CA ARG A 158 -10.79 7.59 -7.00
C ARG A 158 -12.13 7.58 -7.73
N PRO A 159 -12.23 8.18 -8.94
CA PRO A 159 -13.43 8.17 -9.77
C PRO A 159 -13.76 6.76 -10.28
#